data_fa27e9eae51f5bffd74bef0835b438f4
#
_entry.id   fa27e9eae51f5bffd74bef0835b438f4
#
_cell.length_a   1.000
_cell.length_b   1.000
_cell.length_c   1.000
_cell.angle_alpha   90.00
_cell.angle_beta   90.00
_cell.angle_gamma   90.00
#
_symmetry.space_group_name_H-M   'P 1'
#
loop_
_entity.id
_entity.type
_entity.pdbx_description
1 polymer ?
#
loop_
_entity_poly.entity_id
_entity_poly.type
_entity_poly.pdbx_seq_one_letter_code
_entity_poly.pdbx_strand_id
1 'polypeptide(L)'
;MSTLAIAVGAFVLYLVAYHTYGKWLARKLFRLDPKAVVPSIELEDGVDFVPSDKKIIFGHHFTSIAGTGPIVGPALAVIWGWVPALIWVLFGSILIGAVHDMGALVVSLRNKGQTVGDIAGRVITKRTRILFLSILFLALTIVLAIFGLVIAAVFKQYPQSIFPCLVQIPLAVLIGLTLHRKGTNILIPSLIALTLMMLSVAFGDFGVLGKFNTAMAGISILDWCALLLGYCFFASVLPVWTLLQPRDYINSLQLLFALGLVVIGLIVAAVIGGAAPSPEAARVPLEIVAPPINLSPEGAPSIFPFLFITIACGAISGFHCLVSSGTTSKQLKCETDAQFIGYGAMLTEGFLAVLVILACVAGLGLGANSAEGTLFGVEAFQSRYSSWSAAGGLAAKIGAFVEGSANFLKALGIPASFAVALMGVFVASFAATTLDTACRLQRYVVQELAATLVNPKNSSGWNPLKWLTNRYTATLFAILVAYFIARLPGADGTLGKGGTILWPLFGAINQLL
;
A
#
# COMPACT_ATOMS: atom_id res chain seq x y z
N MET A 1 -16.97 15.61 -17.97
CA MET A 1 -16.16 16.82 -17.65
C MET A 1 -15.91 16.99 -16.16
N SER A 2 -16.90 16.80 -15.27
CA SER A 2 -16.71 16.92 -13.82
C SER A 2 -15.62 15.99 -13.25
N THR A 3 -15.59 14.72 -13.67
CA THR A 3 -14.59 13.72 -13.23
C THR A 3 -13.15 14.14 -13.55
N LEU A 4 -12.92 14.67 -14.77
CA LEU A 4 -11.61 15.19 -15.18
C LEU A 4 -11.23 16.44 -14.38
N ALA A 5 -12.17 17.34 -14.14
CA ALA A 5 -11.93 18.55 -13.35
C ALA A 5 -11.52 18.21 -11.91
N ILE A 6 -12.13 17.19 -11.31
CA ILE A 6 -11.76 16.71 -9.98
C ILE A 6 -10.33 16.11 -9.99
N ALA A 7 -10.00 15.26 -10.96
CA ALA A 7 -8.67 14.66 -11.05
C ALA A 7 -7.57 15.70 -11.26
N VAL A 8 -7.76 16.63 -12.21
CA VAL A 8 -6.81 17.72 -12.50
C VAL A 8 -6.73 18.70 -11.32
N GLY A 9 -7.87 19.08 -10.75
CA GLY A 9 -7.93 19.96 -9.58
C GLY A 9 -7.19 19.38 -8.37
N ALA A 10 -7.38 18.08 -8.08
CA ALA A 10 -6.66 17.38 -7.02
C ALA A 10 -5.14 17.35 -7.28
N PHE A 11 -4.73 17.01 -8.51
CA PHE A 11 -3.33 16.99 -8.90
C PHE A 11 -2.66 18.36 -8.74
N VAL A 12 -3.32 19.42 -9.25
CA VAL A 12 -2.83 20.80 -9.11
C VAL A 12 -2.76 21.21 -7.64
N LEU A 13 -3.78 20.88 -6.84
CA LEU A 13 -3.80 21.16 -5.40
C LEU A 13 -2.62 20.50 -4.68
N TYR A 14 -2.32 19.24 -5.00
CA TYR A 14 -1.17 18.54 -4.43
C TYR A 14 0.18 19.16 -4.84
N LEU A 15 0.32 19.59 -6.11
CA LEU A 15 1.51 20.31 -6.55
C LEU A 15 1.68 21.64 -5.82
N VAL A 16 0.60 22.40 -5.68
CA VAL A 16 0.59 23.67 -4.93
C VAL A 16 0.97 23.41 -3.47
N ALA A 17 0.35 22.42 -2.83
CA ALA A 17 0.64 22.05 -1.44
C ALA A 17 2.12 21.66 -1.26
N TYR A 18 2.70 20.87 -2.17
CA TYR A 18 4.11 20.47 -2.14
C TYR A 18 5.06 21.66 -2.20
N HIS A 19 4.80 22.60 -3.14
CA HIS A 19 5.67 23.75 -3.40
C HIS A 19 5.47 24.94 -2.43
N THR A 20 4.33 25.01 -1.75
CA THR A 20 4.01 26.05 -0.78
C THR A 20 4.11 25.54 0.66
N TYR A 21 3.10 24.81 1.12
CA TYR A 21 3.00 24.35 2.50
C TYR A 21 4.10 23.32 2.87
N GLY A 22 4.36 22.33 2.03
CA GLY A 22 5.45 21.37 2.23
C GLY A 22 6.82 22.04 2.29
N LYS A 23 7.07 23.03 1.41
CA LYS A 23 8.30 23.81 1.43
C LYS A 23 8.42 24.73 2.65
N TRP A 24 7.30 25.28 3.11
CA TRP A 24 7.25 26.06 4.36
C TRP A 24 7.57 25.18 5.56
N LEU A 25 6.96 23.99 5.66
CA LEU A 25 7.26 23.00 6.70
C LEU A 25 8.76 22.65 6.70
N ALA A 26 9.32 22.29 5.56
CA ALA A 26 10.71 21.90 5.41
C ALA A 26 11.69 23.01 5.86
N ARG A 27 11.41 24.27 5.46
CA ARG A 27 12.34 25.38 5.67
C ARG A 27 12.14 26.11 7.00
N LYS A 28 10.89 26.30 7.44
CA LYS A 28 10.55 27.11 8.62
C LYS A 28 10.30 26.30 9.87
N LEU A 29 9.53 25.23 9.76
CA LEU A 29 9.17 24.39 10.91
C LEU A 29 10.30 23.39 11.22
N PHE A 30 10.60 22.51 10.28
CA PHE A 30 11.62 21.48 10.48
C PHE A 30 13.05 21.99 10.27
N ARG A 31 13.24 23.06 9.52
CA ARG A 31 14.57 23.68 9.25
C ARG A 31 15.57 22.62 8.78
N LEU A 32 15.21 21.90 7.70
CA LEU A 32 16.04 20.83 7.15
C LEU A 32 17.43 21.38 6.74
N ASP A 33 18.49 20.71 7.17
CA ASP A 33 19.87 21.11 6.91
C ASP A 33 20.55 20.14 5.92
N PRO A 34 21.02 20.62 4.75
CA PRO A 34 21.73 19.77 3.80
C PRO A 34 23.10 19.28 4.30
N LYS A 35 23.63 19.86 5.38
CA LYS A 35 24.92 19.48 5.99
C LYS A 35 24.75 18.57 7.21
N ALA A 36 23.51 18.29 7.64
CA ALA A 36 23.26 17.39 8.76
C ALA A 36 23.81 16.00 8.47
N VAL A 37 24.51 15.43 9.44
CA VAL A 37 24.95 14.03 9.37
C VAL A 37 23.74 13.13 9.58
N VAL A 38 23.51 12.24 8.63
CA VAL A 38 22.35 11.34 8.64
C VAL A 38 22.74 9.93 9.10
N PRO A 39 21.80 9.20 9.75
CA PRO A 39 22.08 7.88 10.32
C PRO A 39 22.59 6.85 9.32
N SER A 40 22.15 6.92 8.07
CA SER A 40 22.57 5.98 7.01
C SER A 40 24.09 6.03 6.75
N ILE A 41 24.72 7.20 6.99
CA ILE A 41 26.18 7.41 6.82
C ILE A 41 26.90 7.20 8.15
N GLU A 42 26.35 7.75 9.26
CA GLU A 42 27.00 7.66 10.57
C GLU A 42 27.05 6.22 11.12
N LEU A 43 26.01 5.44 10.84
CA LEU A 43 25.79 4.09 11.40
C LEU A 43 25.73 3.00 10.31
N GLU A 44 26.37 3.24 9.15
CA GLU A 44 26.35 2.29 8.03
C GLU A 44 26.78 0.89 8.46
N ASP A 45 25.90 -0.11 8.27
CA ASP A 45 26.13 -1.50 8.64
C ASP A 45 26.03 -2.46 7.44
N GLY A 46 25.65 -1.94 6.26
CA GLY A 46 25.44 -2.72 5.04
C GLY A 46 24.22 -3.66 5.10
N VAL A 47 23.37 -3.57 6.10
CA VAL A 47 22.19 -4.44 6.29
C VAL A 47 20.89 -3.62 6.35
N ASP A 48 20.76 -2.78 7.35
CA ASP A 48 19.62 -1.90 7.59
C ASP A 48 19.96 -0.42 7.34
N PHE A 49 21.18 0.01 7.72
CA PHE A 49 21.72 1.34 7.47
C PHE A 49 22.54 1.34 6.18
N VAL A 50 21.91 1.75 5.07
CA VAL A 50 22.52 1.70 3.74
C VAL A 50 22.24 3.02 3.02
N PRO A 51 23.23 3.92 2.87
CA PRO A 51 23.02 5.19 2.20
C PRO A 51 22.68 4.99 0.72
N SER A 52 21.48 5.43 0.33
CA SER A 52 20.89 5.14 -0.98
C SER A 52 20.45 6.41 -1.72
N ASP A 53 20.32 6.33 -3.06
CA ASP A 53 19.82 7.45 -3.87
C ASP A 53 18.36 7.78 -3.52
N LYS A 54 18.02 9.06 -3.49
CA LYS A 54 16.65 9.52 -3.14
C LYS A 54 15.55 8.98 -4.01
N LYS A 55 15.82 8.63 -5.28
CA LYS A 55 14.82 8.05 -6.18
C LYS A 55 14.50 6.60 -5.78
N ILE A 56 15.54 5.86 -5.36
CA ILE A 56 15.37 4.49 -4.85
C ILE A 56 14.58 4.53 -3.55
N ILE A 57 14.94 5.47 -2.64
CA ILE A 57 14.27 5.60 -1.36
C ILE A 57 12.81 6.08 -1.53
N PHE A 58 12.55 6.99 -2.48
CA PHE A 58 11.17 7.38 -2.81
C PHE A 58 10.36 6.16 -3.25
N GLY A 59 10.91 5.35 -4.16
CA GLY A 59 10.27 4.11 -4.59
C GLY A 59 9.99 3.18 -3.41
N HIS A 60 10.99 2.90 -2.59
CA HIS A 60 10.85 2.06 -1.40
C HIS A 60 9.83 2.63 -0.40
N HIS A 61 9.90 3.90 -0.09
CA HIS A 61 8.97 4.55 0.84
C HIS A 61 7.55 4.56 0.30
N PHE A 62 7.34 5.06 -0.94
CA PHE A 62 6.03 5.14 -1.57
C PHE A 62 5.33 3.77 -1.67
N THR A 63 6.02 2.74 -2.15
CA THR A 63 5.40 1.41 -2.28
C THR A 63 5.16 0.73 -0.94
N SER A 64 5.96 1.07 0.09
CA SER A 64 5.78 0.54 1.44
C SER A 64 4.59 1.17 2.15
N ILE A 65 4.37 2.48 2.00
CA ILE A 65 3.25 3.19 2.64
C ILE A 65 1.93 2.96 1.92
N ALA A 66 1.95 3.00 0.57
CA ALA A 66 0.73 3.00 -0.23
C ALA A 66 -0.07 1.69 -0.17
N GLY A 67 0.50 0.54 0.08
CA GLY A 67 -0.20 -0.73 0.31
C GLY A 67 -1.58 -0.88 -0.37
N THR A 68 -2.46 -1.65 0.24
CA THR A 68 -3.87 -1.74 -0.20
C THR A 68 -4.80 -0.78 0.53
N GLY A 69 -4.32 -0.08 1.56
CA GLY A 69 -5.12 0.84 2.36
C GLY A 69 -5.75 1.98 1.57
N PRO A 70 -4.98 2.73 0.75
CA PRO A 70 -5.51 3.81 -0.09
C PRO A 70 -6.41 3.32 -1.23
N ILE A 71 -6.48 2.01 -1.47
CA ILE A 71 -7.40 1.39 -2.43
C ILE A 71 -8.69 0.95 -1.73
N VAL A 72 -8.56 0.06 -0.74
CA VAL A 72 -9.70 -0.59 -0.06
C VAL A 72 -10.52 0.41 0.76
N GLY A 73 -9.87 1.37 1.42
CA GLY A 73 -10.53 2.40 2.22
C GLY A 73 -11.43 3.31 1.38
N PRO A 74 -10.87 4.06 0.43
CA PRO A 74 -11.65 4.94 -0.45
C PRO A 74 -12.68 4.18 -1.28
N ALA A 75 -12.37 2.97 -1.77
CA ALA A 75 -13.34 2.14 -2.51
C ALA A 75 -14.57 1.77 -1.67
N LEU A 76 -14.44 1.57 -0.35
CA LEU A 76 -15.59 1.36 0.52
C LEU A 76 -16.30 2.67 0.87
N ALA A 77 -15.53 3.72 1.13
CA ALA A 77 -16.05 4.97 1.70
C ALA A 77 -17.00 5.72 0.75
N VAL A 78 -16.94 5.47 -0.55
CA VAL A 78 -17.87 6.07 -1.52
C VAL A 78 -19.33 5.64 -1.29
N ILE A 79 -19.59 4.66 -0.43
CA ILE A 79 -20.95 4.30 -0.01
C ILE A 79 -21.66 5.44 0.73
N TRP A 80 -20.90 6.27 1.48
CA TRP A 80 -21.44 7.50 2.12
C TRP A 80 -21.47 8.71 1.18
N GLY A 81 -21.17 8.49 -0.10
CA GLY A 81 -21.07 9.52 -1.11
C GLY A 81 -19.61 9.91 -1.40
N TRP A 82 -19.38 10.36 -2.62
CA TRP A 82 -18.02 10.66 -3.08
C TRP A 82 -17.45 11.98 -2.54
N VAL A 83 -18.30 12.97 -2.23
CA VAL A 83 -17.86 14.28 -1.75
C VAL A 83 -17.17 14.21 -0.39
N PRO A 84 -17.75 13.61 0.68
CA PRO A 84 -17.09 13.52 1.97
C PRO A 84 -15.80 12.67 1.89
N ALA A 85 -15.79 11.60 1.09
CA ALA A 85 -14.59 10.79 0.87
C ALA A 85 -13.47 11.60 0.21
N LEU A 86 -13.79 12.36 -0.85
CA LEU A 86 -12.84 13.21 -1.57
C LEU A 86 -12.27 14.33 -0.70
N ILE A 87 -13.12 15.04 0.04
CA ILE A 87 -12.70 16.12 0.93
C ILE A 87 -11.73 15.59 1.98
N TRP A 88 -12.07 14.45 2.62
CA TRP A 88 -11.22 13.85 3.63
C TRP A 88 -9.86 13.42 3.06
N VAL A 89 -9.83 12.78 1.88
CA VAL A 89 -8.58 12.40 1.23
C VAL A 89 -7.72 13.62 0.92
N LEU A 90 -8.29 14.68 0.31
CA LEU A 90 -7.53 15.87 -0.09
C LEU A 90 -6.95 16.62 1.12
N PHE A 91 -7.79 16.99 2.07
CA PHE A 91 -7.34 17.79 3.22
C PHE A 91 -6.57 16.95 4.25
N GLY A 92 -6.99 15.70 4.47
CA GLY A 92 -6.29 14.78 5.37
C GLY A 92 -4.85 14.53 4.92
N SER A 93 -4.64 14.22 3.64
CA SER A 93 -3.30 13.94 3.12
C SER A 93 -2.38 15.17 3.12
N ILE A 94 -2.89 16.37 2.79
CA ILE A 94 -2.10 17.60 2.74
C ILE A 94 -1.75 18.12 4.14
N LEU A 95 -2.75 18.23 5.02
CA LEU A 95 -2.62 18.96 6.29
C LEU A 95 -2.18 18.08 7.46
N ILE A 96 -2.42 16.77 7.38
CA ILE A 96 -2.15 15.83 8.47
C ILE A 96 -1.17 14.75 8.00
N GLY A 97 -1.54 13.92 7.03
CA GLY A 97 -0.76 12.75 6.62
C GLY A 97 0.65 13.08 6.18
N ALA A 98 0.81 13.98 5.21
CA ALA A 98 2.13 14.35 4.70
C ALA A 98 2.99 15.10 5.72
N VAL A 99 2.36 15.87 6.62
CA VAL A 99 3.06 16.52 7.75
C VAL A 99 3.56 15.48 8.72
N HIS A 100 2.74 14.51 9.05
CA HIS A 100 3.07 13.41 9.95
C HIS A 100 4.22 12.56 9.38
N ASP A 101 4.16 12.16 8.11
CA ASP A 101 5.19 11.33 7.46
C ASP A 101 6.54 12.03 7.43
N MET A 102 6.57 13.29 6.98
CA MET A 102 7.79 14.08 6.97
C MET A 102 8.29 14.32 8.39
N GLY A 103 7.40 14.60 9.35
CA GLY A 103 7.74 14.82 10.75
C GLY A 103 8.35 13.60 11.39
N ALA A 104 7.75 12.43 11.24
CA ALA A 104 8.27 11.16 11.75
C ALA A 104 9.65 10.83 11.15
N LEU A 105 9.82 11.07 9.85
CA LEU A 105 11.09 10.88 9.17
C LEU A 105 12.18 11.80 9.73
N VAL A 106 11.92 13.10 9.87
CA VAL A 106 12.88 14.08 10.40
C VAL A 106 13.21 13.79 11.87
N VAL A 107 12.22 13.45 12.69
CA VAL A 107 12.43 13.08 14.09
C VAL A 107 13.34 11.86 14.19
N SER A 108 13.12 10.84 13.37
CA SER A 108 13.98 9.64 13.36
C SER A 108 15.39 9.94 12.85
N LEU A 109 15.54 10.72 11.76
CA LEU A 109 16.86 11.15 11.26
C LEU A 109 17.70 11.81 12.35
N ARG A 110 17.12 12.74 13.10
CA ARG A 110 17.79 13.47 14.20
C ARG A 110 17.99 12.66 15.46
N ASN A 111 17.39 11.46 15.52
CA ASN A 111 17.53 10.52 16.61
C ASN A 111 18.19 9.20 16.16
N LYS A 112 19.23 9.30 15.31
CA LYS A 112 20.07 8.16 14.86
C LYS A 112 19.29 7.02 14.19
N GLY A 113 18.23 7.34 13.45
CA GLY A 113 17.40 6.33 12.80
C GLY A 113 16.62 5.42 13.75
N GLN A 114 16.40 5.87 15.00
CA GLN A 114 15.61 5.12 15.97
C GLN A 114 14.14 5.09 15.57
N THR A 115 13.46 3.99 15.95
CA THR A 115 12.02 3.87 15.76
C THR A 115 11.27 4.85 16.66
N VAL A 116 10.02 5.17 16.28
CA VAL A 116 9.15 6.04 17.09
C VAL A 116 8.94 5.44 18.49
N GLY A 117 8.88 4.11 18.61
CA GLY A 117 8.76 3.43 19.90
C GLY A 117 9.95 3.67 20.83
N ASP A 118 11.16 3.59 20.30
CA ASP A 118 12.39 3.87 21.05
C ASP A 118 12.48 5.35 21.49
N ILE A 119 12.14 6.25 20.58
CA ILE A 119 12.14 7.69 20.85
C ILE A 119 11.13 8.04 21.95
N ALA A 120 9.90 7.51 21.86
CA ALA A 120 8.86 7.70 22.86
C ALA A 120 9.31 7.19 24.25
N GLY A 121 9.98 6.04 24.29
CA GLY A 121 10.50 5.46 25.54
C GLY A 121 11.59 6.30 26.20
N ARG A 122 12.41 6.97 25.41
CA ARG A 122 13.49 7.83 25.89
C ARG A 122 12.99 9.20 26.33
N VAL A 123 12.06 9.78 25.56
CA VAL A 123 11.57 11.14 25.80
C VAL A 123 10.50 11.20 26.89
N ILE A 124 9.68 10.16 27.03
CA ILE A 124 8.54 10.14 27.96
C ILE A 124 8.84 9.21 29.15
N THR A 125 8.52 7.92 29.04
CA THR A 125 8.78 6.93 30.10
C THR A 125 8.93 5.51 29.55
N LYS A 126 9.53 4.60 30.36
CA LYS A 126 9.61 3.17 30.01
C LYS A 126 8.22 2.53 29.86
N ARG A 127 7.24 2.95 30.65
CA ARG A 127 5.86 2.45 30.54
C ARG A 127 5.23 2.84 29.21
N THR A 128 5.41 4.11 28.83
CA THR A 128 4.95 4.62 27.51
C THR A 128 5.57 3.83 26.36
N ARG A 129 6.88 3.50 26.45
CA ARG A 129 7.55 2.66 25.46
C ARG A 129 6.87 1.30 25.29
N ILE A 130 6.59 0.60 26.41
CA ILE A 130 5.95 -0.72 26.36
C ILE A 130 4.55 -0.63 25.76
N LEU A 131 3.74 0.34 26.20
CA LEU A 131 2.40 0.54 25.66
C LEU A 131 2.44 0.84 24.16
N PHE A 132 3.32 1.76 23.74
CA PHE A 132 3.48 2.15 22.35
C PHE A 132 3.91 0.96 21.49
N LEU A 133 4.96 0.23 21.89
CA LEU A 133 5.43 -0.97 21.19
C LEU A 133 4.36 -2.08 21.15
N SER A 134 3.50 -2.20 22.18
CA SER A 134 2.39 -3.15 22.18
C SER A 134 1.31 -2.77 21.16
N ILE A 135 1.00 -1.47 21.05
CA ILE A 135 0.07 -0.95 20.03
C ILE A 135 0.64 -1.20 18.63
N LEU A 136 1.94 -0.90 18.41
CA LEU A 136 2.62 -1.16 17.16
C LEU A 136 2.64 -2.66 16.81
N PHE A 137 2.92 -3.51 17.79
CA PHE A 137 2.89 -4.96 17.62
C PHE A 137 1.52 -5.43 17.11
N LEU A 138 0.44 -4.97 17.74
CA LEU A 138 -0.93 -5.32 17.34
C LEU A 138 -1.24 -4.79 15.94
N ALA A 139 -0.94 -3.52 15.66
CA ALA A 139 -1.19 -2.91 14.36
C ALA A 139 -0.47 -3.66 13.22
N LEU A 140 0.83 -3.92 13.37
CA LEU A 140 1.62 -4.63 12.37
C LEU A 140 1.21 -6.09 12.21
N THR A 141 0.80 -6.76 13.29
CA THR A 141 0.26 -8.13 13.21
C THR A 141 -1.00 -8.17 12.36
N ILE A 142 -1.91 -7.21 12.56
CA ILE A 142 -3.13 -7.10 11.75
C ILE A 142 -2.79 -6.80 10.29
N VAL A 143 -1.83 -5.89 10.02
CA VAL A 143 -1.35 -5.59 8.66
C VAL A 143 -0.84 -6.84 7.96
N LEU A 144 0.04 -7.61 8.61
CA LEU A 144 0.59 -8.84 8.06
C LEU A 144 -0.52 -9.86 7.70
N ALA A 145 -1.47 -10.05 8.61
CA ALA A 145 -2.59 -10.97 8.42
C ALA A 145 -3.48 -10.53 7.23
N ILE A 146 -3.85 -9.24 7.19
CA ILE A 146 -4.75 -8.72 6.16
C ILE A 146 -4.09 -8.70 4.79
N PHE A 147 -2.87 -8.20 4.68
CA PHE A 147 -2.22 -8.06 3.36
C PHE A 147 -1.90 -9.42 2.75
N GLY A 148 -1.54 -10.42 3.58
CA GLY A 148 -1.46 -11.80 3.12
C GLY A 148 -2.78 -12.31 2.52
N LEU A 149 -3.91 -12.05 3.20
CA LEU A 149 -5.24 -12.43 2.72
C LEU A 149 -5.67 -11.60 1.49
N VAL A 150 -5.32 -10.32 1.41
CA VAL A 150 -5.62 -9.47 0.24
C VAL A 150 -4.93 -9.98 -1.01
N ILE A 151 -3.62 -10.25 -0.93
CA ILE A 151 -2.87 -10.78 -2.08
C ILE A 151 -3.45 -12.12 -2.51
N ALA A 152 -3.75 -13.01 -1.57
CA ALA A 152 -4.38 -14.28 -1.84
C ALA A 152 -5.76 -14.13 -2.52
N ALA A 153 -6.57 -13.16 -2.09
CA ALA A 153 -7.86 -12.86 -2.70
C ALA A 153 -7.71 -12.31 -4.13
N VAL A 154 -6.72 -11.43 -4.38
CA VAL A 154 -6.40 -10.93 -5.73
C VAL A 154 -5.98 -12.09 -6.64
N PHE A 155 -5.12 -12.98 -6.17
CA PHE A 155 -4.67 -14.14 -6.94
C PHE A 155 -5.81 -15.11 -7.27
N LYS A 156 -6.80 -15.23 -6.40
CA LYS A 156 -8.03 -16.01 -6.68
C LYS A 156 -8.93 -15.34 -7.70
N GLN A 157 -9.09 -14.02 -7.59
CA GLN A 157 -10.00 -13.25 -8.44
C GLN A 157 -9.39 -12.94 -9.81
N TYR A 158 -8.06 -12.75 -9.84
CA TYR A 158 -7.29 -12.37 -11.03
C TYR A 158 -6.04 -13.26 -11.18
N PRO A 159 -6.18 -14.52 -11.58
CA PRO A 159 -5.07 -15.48 -11.69
C PRO A 159 -3.90 -14.98 -12.54
N GLN A 160 -4.18 -14.19 -13.58
CA GLN A 160 -3.18 -13.60 -14.47
C GLN A 160 -2.18 -12.70 -13.73
N SER A 161 -2.51 -12.25 -12.52
CA SER A 161 -1.62 -11.42 -11.69
C SER A 161 -0.56 -12.23 -10.95
N ILE A 162 -0.68 -13.56 -10.85
CA ILE A 162 0.19 -14.41 -10.02
C ILE A 162 1.62 -14.38 -10.53
N PHE A 163 1.84 -14.80 -11.78
CA PHE A 163 3.19 -14.89 -12.34
C PHE A 163 3.91 -13.54 -12.37
N PRO A 164 3.29 -12.43 -12.84
CA PRO A 164 3.92 -11.11 -12.82
C PRO A 164 4.37 -10.66 -11.42
N CYS A 165 3.59 -10.96 -10.38
CA CYS A 165 3.97 -10.64 -9.00
C CYS A 165 5.13 -11.51 -8.50
N LEU A 166 5.16 -12.80 -8.84
CA LEU A 166 6.21 -13.71 -8.38
C LEU A 166 7.54 -13.49 -9.10
N VAL A 167 7.52 -13.18 -10.40
CA VAL A 167 8.74 -12.96 -11.20
C VAL A 167 9.51 -11.72 -10.77
N GLN A 168 8.87 -10.76 -10.12
CA GLN A 168 9.54 -9.59 -9.52
C GLN A 168 10.61 -9.99 -8.51
N ILE A 169 10.40 -11.08 -7.76
CA ILE A 169 11.31 -11.51 -6.69
C ILE A 169 12.69 -11.89 -7.26
N PRO A 170 12.82 -12.86 -8.18
CA PRO A 170 14.12 -13.19 -8.76
C PRO A 170 14.74 -12.03 -9.54
N LEU A 171 13.95 -11.23 -10.25
CA LEU A 171 14.46 -10.04 -10.96
C LEU A 171 15.07 -9.02 -9.98
N ALA A 172 14.40 -8.76 -8.85
CA ALA A 172 14.91 -7.86 -7.84
C ALA A 172 16.22 -8.36 -7.21
N VAL A 173 16.30 -9.65 -6.89
CA VAL A 173 17.53 -10.26 -6.36
C VAL A 173 18.69 -10.16 -7.37
N LEU A 174 18.45 -10.44 -8.64
CA LEU A 174 19.47 -10.28 -9.69
C LEU A 174 19.96 -8.84 -9.80
N ILE A 175 19.05 -7.88 -9.78
CA ILE A 175 19.39 -6.44 -9.81
C ILE A 175 20.16 -6.05 -8.54
N GLY A 176 19.70 -6.45 -7.36
CA GLY A 176 20.37 -6.18 -6.10
C GLY A 176 21.81 -6.67 -6.07
N LEU A 177 22.03 -7.92 -6.46
CA LEU A 177 23.38 -8.53 -6.53
C LEU A 177 24.28 -7.86 -7.57
N THR A 178 23.76 -7.48 -8.74
CA THR A 178 24.55 -6.80 -9.79
C THR A 178 24.92 -5.38 -9.39
N LEU A 179 23.99 -4.63 -8.78
CA LEU A 179 24.22 -3.26 -8.33
C LEU A 179 25.27 -3.20 -7.21
N HIS A 180 25.13 -4.07 -6.23
CA HIS A 180 26.06 -4.11 -5.09
C HIS A 180 27.50 -4.42 -5.55
N ARG A 181 27.66 -5.27 -6.59
CA ARG A 181 29.00 -5.66 -7.11
C ARG A 181 29.61 -4.62 -8.06
N LYS A 182 28.80 -3.94 -8.86
CA LYS A 182 29.27 -3.13 -10.01
C LYS A 182 29.03 -1.62 -9.88
N GLY A 183 28.26 -1.16 -8.89
CA GLY A 183 27.90 0.26 -8.75
C GLY A 183 27.18 0.85 -9.96
N THR A 184 26.48 0.04 -10.75
CA THR A 184 25.82 0.43 -11.99
C THR A 184 24.52 1.19 -11.74
N ASN A 185 24.06 1.96 -12.71
CA ASN A 185 22.79 2.68 -12.63
C ASN A 185 21.61 1.68 -12.57
N ILE A 186 20.79 1.78 -11.52
CA ILE A 186 19.62 0.91 -11.28
C ILE A 186 18.53 1.06 -12.35
N LEU A 187 18.45 2.21 -13.02
CA LEU A 187 17.31 2.54 -13.89
C LEU A 187 17.19 1.59 -15.08
N ILE A 188 18.29 1.31 -15.78
CA ILE A 188 18.26 0.45 -16.99
C ILE A 188 17.82 -0.97 -16.66
N PRO A 189 18.44 -1.69 -15.69
CA PRO A 189 17.97 -3.02 -15.30
C PRO A 189 16.51 -3.02 -14.82
N SER A 190 16.07 -1.96 -14.14
CA SER A 190 14.69 -1.86 -13.66
C SER A 190 13.69 -1.63 -14.79
N LEU A 191 14.04 -0.89 -15.83
CA LEU A 191 13.20 -0.75 -17.03
C LEU A 191 13.11 -2.07 -17.82
N ILE A 192 14.19 -2.84 -17.87
CA ILE A 192 14.17 -4.19 -18.46
C ILE A 192 13.23 -5.09 -17.65
N ALA A 193 13.36 -5.08 -16.32
CA ALA A 193 12.49 -5.84 -15.43
C ALA A 193 11.01 -5.42 -15.59
N LEU A 194 10.73 -4.12 -15.65
CA LEU A 194 9.37 -3.59 -15.91
C LEU A 194 8.84 -4.11 -17.25
N THR A 195 9.64 -4.08 -18.29
CA THR A 195 9.24 -4.60 -19.62
C THR A 195 8.91 -6.09 -19.55
N LEU A 196 9.76 -6.90 -18.90
CA LEU A 196 9.51 -8.34 -18.71
C LEU A 196 8.23 -8.60 -17.91
N MET A 197 7.96 -7.77 -16.89
CA MET A 197 6.72 -7.85 -16.12
C MET A 197 5.49 -7.49 -16.97
N MET A 198 5.56 -6.42 -17.77
CA MET A 198 4.47 -6.05 -18.69
C MET A 198 4.21 -7.14 -19.74
N LEU A 199 5.24 -7.75 -20.28
CA LEU A 199 5.11 -8.91 -21.17
C LEU A 199 4.46 -10.10 -20.44
N SER A 200 4.82 -10.37 -19.18
CA SER A 200 4.20 -11.44 -18.40
C SER A 200 2.72 -11.18 -18.08
N VAL A 201 2.31 -9.92 -17.96
CA VAL A 201 0.89 -9.54 -17.86
C VAL A 201 0.18 -9.77 -19.19
N ALA A 202 0.79 -9.32 -20.31
CA ALA A 202 0.20 -9.44 -21.65
C ALA A 202 0.00 -10.90 -22.10
N PHE A 203 0.91 -11.77 -21.71
CA PHE A 203 0.88 -13.20 -22.07
C PHE A 203 0.43 -14.11 -20.92
N GLY A 204 -0.07 -13.56 -19.82
CA GLY A 204 -0.43 -14.30 -18.61
C GLY A 204 -1.50 -15.37 -18.80
N ASP A 205 -2.36 -15.24 -19.80
CA ASP A 205 -3.43 -16.18 -20.12
C ASP A 205 -3.02 -17.23 -21.18
N PHE A 206 -1.81 -17.11 -21.76
CA PHE A 206 -1.39 -17.93 -22.90
C PHE A 206 -0.32 -18.97 -22.54
N GLY A 207 -0.40 -20.13 -23.20
CA GLY A 207 0.65 -21.14 -23.20
C GLY A 207 1.04 -21.63 -21.81
N VAL A 208 2.34 -21.63 -21.52
CA VAL A 208 2.88 -22.12 -20.24
C VAL A 208 2.51 -21.19 -19.08
N LEU A 209 2.46 -19.87 -19.31
CA LEU A 209 2.11 -18.88 -18.27
C LEU A 209 0.64 -19.03 -17.85
N GLY A 210 -0.29 -19.21 -18.80
CA GLY A 210 -1.69 -19.45 -18.50
C GLY A 210 -1.89 -20.75 -17.70
N LYS A 211 -1.21 -21.84 -18.08
CA LYS A 211 -1.25 -23.09 -17.32
C LYS A 211 -0.70 -22.92 -15.89
N PHE A 212 0.40 -22.19 -15.73
CA PHE A 212 0.98 -21.89 -14.43
C PHE A 212 -0.01 -21.09 -13.56
N ASN A 213 -0.54 -19.98 -14.07
CA ASN A 213 -1.47 -19.13 -13.35
C ASN A 213 -2.74 -19.90 -12.94
N THR A 214 -3.29 -20.74 -13.82
CA THR A 214 -4.47 -21.56 -13.54
C THR A 214 -4.16 -22.60 -12.44
N ALA A 215 -3.01 -23.27 -12.52
CA ALA A 215 -2.61 -24.24 -11.50
C ALA A 215 -2.43 -23.58 -10.13
N MET A 216 -1.74 -22.43 -10.09
CA MET A 216 -1.52 -21.67 -8.86
C MET A 216 -2.81 -21.08 -8.28
N ALA A 217 -3.80 -20.71 -9.10
CA ALA A 217 -5.13 -20.28 -8.65
C ALA A 217 -5.90 -21.38 -7.90
N GLY A 218 -5.53 -22.66 -8.07
CA GLY A 218 -6.05 -23.78 -7.28
C GLY A 218 -5.70 -23.72 -5.79
N ILE A 219 -4.60 -23.07 -5.40
CA ILE A 219 -4.15 -22.95 -4.00
C ILE A 219 -5.19 -22.19 -3.17
N SER A 220 -5.44 -22.65 -1.94
CA SER A 220 -6.40 -21.99 -1.05
C SER A 220 -5.91 -20.61 -0.59
N ILE A 221 -6.83 -19.73 -0.17
CA ILE A 221 -6.47 -18.39 0.34
C ILE A 221 -5.53 -18.48 1.56
N LEU A 222 -5.76 -19.44 2.46
CA LEU A 222 -4.93 -19.63 3.64
C LEU A 222 -3.56 -20.19 3.30
N ASP A 223 -3.46 -21.09 2.34
CA ASP A 223 -2.17 -21.62 1.90
C ASP A 223 -1.36 -20.54 1.18
N TRP A 224 -2.00 -19.72 0.35
CA TRP A 224 -1.36 -18.52 -0.21
C TRP A 224 -0.85 -17.58 0.88
N CYS A 225 -1.67 -17.32 1.90
CA CYS A 225 -1.25 -16.48 3.03
C CYS A 225 -0.03 -17.07 3.74
N ALA A 226 0.00 -18.39 3.97
CA ALA A 226 1.15 -19.07 4.57
C ALA A 226 2.41 -18.97 3.70
N LEU A 227 2.29 -19.18 2.39
CA LEU A 227 3.40 -19.05 1.44
C LEU A 227 3.97 -17.63 1.40
N LEU A 228 3.10 -16.61 1.36
CA LEU A 228 3.49 -15.21 1.36
C LEU A 228 4.18 -14.80 2.67
N LEU A 229 3.65 -15.22 3.82
CA LEU A 229 4.30 -14.98 5.11
C LEU A 229 5.64 -15.73 5.23
N GLY A 230 5.73 -16.94 4.68
CA GLY A 230 6.99 -17.70 4.58
C GLY A 230 8.02 -16.94 3.72
N TYR A 231 7.60 -16.37 2.57
CA TYR A 231 8.45 -15.49 1.77
C TYR A 231 8.91 -14.26 2.57
N CYS A 232 8.01 -13.63 3.35
CA CYS A 232 8.34 -12.46 4.16
C CYS A 232 9.40 -12.75 5.23
N PHE A 233 9.54 -14.03 5.68
CA PHE A 233 10.65 -14.41 6.54
C PHE A 233 12.00 -14.08 5.90
N PHE A 234 12.19 -14.50 4.66
CA PHE A 234 13.44 -14.23 3.93
C PHE A 234 13.60 -12.75 3.64
N ALA A 235 12.56 -12.07 3.17
CA ALA A 235 12.58 -10.63 2.89
C ALA A 235 12.94 -9.80 4.13
N SER A 236 12.47 -10.19 5.32
CA SER A 236 12.74 -9.49 6.57
C SER A 236 14.18 -9.67 7.06
N VAL A 237 14.82 -10.83 6.87
CA VAL A 237 16.14 -11.13 7.42
C VAL A 237 17.29 -10.79 6.49
N LEU A 238 17.05 -10.69 5.18
CA LEU A 238 18.05 -10.30 4.19
C LEU A 238 18.41 -8.80 4.29
N PRO A 239 19.63 -8.39 3.88
CA PRO A 239 19.97 -6.97 3.73
C PRO A 239 18.99 -6.24 2.80
N VAL A 240 18.65 -4.97 3.09
CA VAL A 240 17.66 -4.21 2.33
C VAL A 240 18.01 -4.07 0.85
N TRP A 241 19.30 -3.94 0.52
CA TRP A 241 19.80 -3.79 -0.85
C TRP A 241 19.67 -5.05 -1.70
N THR A 242 19.55 -6.24 -1.07
CA THR A 242 19.49 -7.52 -1.79
C THR A 242 18.15 -7.73 -2.48
N LEU A 243 17.06 -7.41 -1.81
CA LEU A 243 15.71 -7.71 -2.27
C LEU A 243 14.77 -6.49 -2.18
N LEU A 244 14.63 -5.87 -1.00
CA LEU A 244 13.61 -4.85 -0.78
C LEU A 244 13.81 -3.62 -1.67
N GLN A 245 14.97 -2.98 -1.61
CA GLN A 245 15.24 -1.76 -2.40
C GLN A 245 15.05 -1.97 -3.92
N PRO A 246 15.66 -2.99 -4.57
CA PRO A 246 15.47 -3.21 -6.00
C PRO A 246 14.03 -3.55 -6.35
N ARG A 247 13.37 -4.40 -5.55
CA ARG A 247 11.98 -4.80 -5.76
C ARG A 247 11.04 -3.60 -5.65
N ASP A 248 11.17 -2.82 -4.60
CA ASP A 248 10.33 -1.66 -4.37
C ASP A 248 10.55 -0.58 -5.43
N TYR A 249 11.79 -0.43 -5.90
CA TYR A 249 12.08 0.49 -7.00
C TYR A 249 11.44 0.05 -8.33
N ILE A 250 11.58 -1.23 -8.72
CA ILE A 250 10.91 -1.80 -9.90
C ILE A 250 9.39 -1.64 -9.76
N ASN A 251 8.88 -1.98 -8.59
CA ASN A 251 7.45 -1.89 -8.31
C ASN A 251 6.94 -0.45 -8.36
N SER A 252 7.70 0.52 -7.82
CA SER A 252 7.34 1.94 -7.93
C SER A 252 7.24 2.41 -9.39
N LEU A 253 8.15 1.97 -10.26
CA LEU A 253 8.08 2.26 -11.69
C LEU A 253 6.83 1.64 -12.33
N GLN A 254 6.51 0.39 -12.00
CA GLN A 254 5.30 -0.28 -12.48
C GLN A 254 4.03 0.44 -12.03
N LEU A 255 3.99 0.84 -10.75
CA LEU A 255 2.83 1.48 -10.16
C LEU A 255 2.62 2.89 -10.73
N LEU A 256 3.68 3.68 -10.89
CA LEU A 256 3.61 5.01 -11.51
C LEU A 256 3.23 4.90 -12.99
N PHE A 257 3.72 3.89 -13.70
CA PHE A 257 3.33 3.61 -15.09
C PHE A 257 1.83 3.27 -15.19
N ALA A 258 1.34 2.33 -14.37
CA ALA A 258 -0.07 1.95 -14.36
C ALA A 258 -0.97 3.12 -13.95
N LEU A 259 -0.56 3.91 -12.94
CA LEU A 259 -1.27 5.11 -12.51
C LEU A 259 -1.33 6.16 -13.63
N GLY A 260 -0.24 6.35 -14.35
CA GLY A 260 -0.18 7.20 -15.54
C GLY A 260 -1.16 6.76 -16.62
N LEU A 261 -1.25 5.46 -16.90
CA LEU A 261 -2.23 4.91 -17.84
C LEU A 261 -3.67 5.14 -17.38
N VAL A 262 -3.96 4.98 -16.08
CA VAL A 262 -5.30 5.27 -15.51
C VAL A 262 -5.65 6.74 -15.71
N VAL A 263 -4.71 7.67 -15.45
CA VAL A 263 -4.93 9.12 -15.66
C VAL A 263 -5.17 9.43 -17.13
N ILE A 264 -4.35 8.90 -18.04
CA ILE A 264 -4.52 9.11 -19.49
C ILE A 264 -5.85 8.52 -19.95
N GLY A 265 -6.21 7.32 -19.48
CA GLY A 265 -7.49 6.67 -19.77
C GLY A 265 -8.69 7.48 -19.27
N LEU A 266 -8.59 8.05 -18.06
CA LEU A 266 -9.60 8.95 -17.51
C LEU A 266 -9.77 10.20 -18.38
N ILE A 267 -8.67 10.81 -18.84
CA ILE A 267 -8.71 11.97 -19.75
C ILE A 267 -9.42 11.59 -21.04
N VAL A 268 -9.04 10.47 -21.67
CA VAL A 268 -9.66 10.01 -22.91
C VAL A 268 -11.15 9.68 -22.69
N ALA A 269 -11.49 8.97 -21.62
CA ALA A 269 -12.88 8.69 -21.29
C ALA A 269 -13.72 9.96 -21.03
N ALA A 270 -13.11 11.00 -20.46
CA ALA A 270 -13.79 12.28 -20.23
C ALA A 270 -14.03 13.08 -21.51
N VAL A 271 -13.18 12.92 -22.53
CA VAL A 271 -13.27 13.68 -23.81
C VAL A 271 -14.15 12.96 -24.82
N ILE A 272 -13.96 11.65 -24.99
CA ILE A 272 -14.63 10.87 -26.05
C ILE A 272 -15.51 9.72 -25.53
N GLY A 273 -15.62 9.56 -24.22
CA GLY A 273 -16.34 8.45 -23.59
C GLY A 273 -15.51 7.19 -23.36
N GLY A 274 -16.03 6.27 -22.56
CA GLY A 274 -15.48 4.94 -22.34
C GLY A 274 -15.50 4.08 -23.60
N ALA A 275 -15.12 2.80 -23.47
CA ALA A 275 -15.20 1.87 -24.59
C ALA A 275 -16.65 1.65 -25.02
N ALA A 276 -16.90 1.47 -26.32
CA ALA A 276 -18.20 1.10 -26.83
C ALA A 276 -18.54 -0.36 -26.40
N PRO A 277 -19.77 -0.63 -25.98
CA PRO A 277 -20.19 -1.99 -25.59
C PRO A 277 -20.15 -3.01 -26.74
N SER A 278 -20.37 -2.55 -27.96
CA SER A 278 -20.25 -3.31 -29.20
C SER A 278 -19.69 -2.42 -30.32
N PRO A 279 -19.20 -3.01 -31.43
CA PRO A 279 -18.64 -2.22 -32.55
C PRO A 279 -19.61 -1.19 -33.14
N GLU A 280 -20.91 -1.42 -33.03
CA GLU A 280 -21.97 -0.56 -33.57
C GLU A 280 -22.54 0.42 -32.54
N ALA A 281 -22.21 0.24 -31.26
CA ALA A 281 -22.73 1.06 -30.19
C ALA A 281 -21.92 2.34 -30.01
N ALA A 282 -22.60 3.41 -29.55
CA ALA A 282 -21.92 4.61 -29.12
C ALA A 282 -21.04 4.38 -27.88
N ARG A 283 -19.98 5.17 -27.72
CA ARG A 283 -19.17 5.16 -26.52
C ARG A 283 -19.97 5.58 -25.29
N VAL A 284 -19.73 4.91 -24.15
CA VAL A 284 -20.44 5.22 -22.90
C VAL A 284 -19.93 6.53 -22.33
N PRO A 285 -20.78 7.53 -22.04
CA PRO A 285 -20.33 8.81 -21.48
C PRO A 285 -19.74 8.61 -20.06
N LEU A 286 -18.67 9.35 -19.76
CA LEU A 286 -18.08 9.34 -18.42
C LEU A 286 -18.85 10.29 -17.50
N GLU A 287 -19.60 9.74 -16.59
CA GLU A 287 -20.41 10.46 -15.61
C GLU A 287 -20.14 9.95 -14.19
N ILE A 288 -20.30 10.80 -13.18
CA ILE A 288 -20.30 10.39 -11.79
C ILE A 288 -21.68 9.81 -11.50
N VAL A 289 -21.73 8.50 -11.29
CA VAL A 289 -22.97 7.73 -11.09
C VAL A 289 -23.31 7.48 -9.63
N ALA A 290 -22.39 7.80 -8.73
CA ALA A 290 -22.59 7.72 -7.29
C ALA A 290 -23.26 8.99 -6.73
N PRO A 291 -24.05 8.89 -5.64
CA PRO A 291 -24.60 10.05 -4.98
C PRO A 291 -23.47 10.94 -4.41
N PRO A 292 -23.61 12.28 -4.44
CA PRO A 292 -22.59 13.15 -3.85
C PRO A 292 -22.47 12.97 -2.34
N ILE A 293 -23.57 12.79 -1.64
CA ILE A 293 -23.65 12.52 -0.20
C ILE A 293 -24.74 11.48 0.05
N ASN A 294 -24.45 10.48 0.87
CA ASN A 294 -25.41 9.49 1.37
C ASN A 294 -25.17 9.30 2.88
N LEU A 295 -26.01 9.88 3.72
CA LEU A 295 -25.83 9.85 5.17
C LEU A 295 -26.30 8.55 5.83
N SER A 296 -27.11 7.75 5.12
CA SER A 296 -27.73 6.53 5.66
C SER A 296 -27.76 5.40 4.63
N PRO A 297 -26.57 4.92 4.17
CA PRO A 297 -26.54 3.77 3.29
C PRO A 297 -27.07 2.52 4.02
N GLU A 298 -27.69 1.62 3.29
CA GLU A 298 -28.30 0.42 3.88
C GLU A 298 -27.28 -0.44 4.63
N GLY A 299 -27.56 -0.71 5.90
CA GLY A 299 -26.72 -1.53 6.80
C GLY A 299 -25.38 -0.90 7.17
N ALA A 300 -25.07 0.30 6.71
CA ALA A 300 -23.80 0.95 7.03
C ALA A 300 -23.82 1.62 8.42
N PRO A 301 -22.68 1.67 9.10
CA PRO A 301 -22.54 2.48 10.31
C PRO A 301 -22.64 3.97 9.97
N SER A 302 -22.81 4.81 11.00
CA SER A 302 -22.81 6.27 10.86
C SER A 302 -21.54 6.77 10.14
N ILE A 303 -21.69 7.75 9.25
CA ILE A 303 -20.55 8.36 8.55
C ILE A 303 -19.46 8.84 9.52
N PHE A 304 -19.85 9.42 10.66
CA PHE A 304 -18.93 9.77 11.74
C PHE A 304 -18.99 8.72 12.86
N PRO A 305 -17.85 8.14 13.29
CA PRO A 305 -16.46 8.37 12.85
C PRO A 305 -16.01 7.42 11.70
N PHE A 306 -16.90 6.57 11.17
CA PHE A 306 -16.51 5.43 10.33
C PHE A 306 -15.91 5.81 8.99
N LEU A 307 -16.25 6.95 8.39
CA LEU A 307 -15.58 7.47 7.20
C LEU A 307 -14.07 7.62 7.45
N PHE A 308 -13.72 8.25 8.58
CA PHE A 308 -12.33 8.53 8.96
C PHE A 308 -11.55 7.24 9.25
N ILE A 309 -12.18 6.28 9.93
CA ILE A 309 -11.59 4.96 10.18
C ILE A 309 -11.40 4.18 8.88
N THR A 310 -12.36 4.27 7.96
CA THR A 310 -12.33 3.56 6.69
C THR A 310 -11.25 4.11 5.76
N ILE A 311 -11.11 5.45 5.67
CA ILE A 311 -10.04 6.10 4.92
C ILE A 311 -8.95 6.56 5.90
N ALA A 312 -8.27 5.66 6.55
CA ALA A 312 -7.07 6.00 7.30
C ALA A 312 -5.88 6.12 6.34
N CYS A 313 -5.51 5.07 5.61
CA CYS A 313 -4.52 5.16 4.54
C CYS A 313 -5.08 5.98 3.36
N GLY A 314 -4.23 6.78 2.73
CA GLY A 314 -4.62 7.71 1.65
C GLY A 314 -5.03 9.09 2.16
N ALA A 315 -5.32 9.27 3.47
CA ALA A 315 -5.59 10.55 4.09
C ALA A 315 -4.64 10.82 5.27
N ILE A 316 -4.64 9.94 6.27
CA ILE A 316 -3.73 9.99 7.42
C ILE A 316 -3.39 8.55 7.82
N SER A 317 -2.13 8.23 8.01
CA SER A 317 -1.75 6.86 8.34
C SER A 317 -0.61 6.81 9.34
N GLY A 318 -0.91 6.33 10.54
CA GLY A 318 0.10 6.07 11.56
C GLY A 318 1.09 4.98 11.16
N PHE A 319 0.70 4.05 10.28
CA PHE A 319 1.62 3.06 9.72
C PHE A 319 2.79 3.71 8.98
N HIS A 320 2.58 4.88 8.38
CA HIS A 320 3.64 5.60 7.66
C HIS A 320 4.76 6.05 8.57
N CYS A 321 4.49 6.42 9.82
CA CYS A 321 5.55 6.78 10.77
C CYS A 321 6.46 5.58 11.09
N LEU A 322 5.92 4.36 11.02
CA LEU A 322 6.70 3.14 11.22
C LEU A 322 7.65 2.88 10.05
N VAL A 323 7.17 3.09 8.82
CA VAL A 323 8.00 3.00 7.61
C VAL A 323 9.05 4.11 7.62
N SER A 324 8.65 5.36 7.91
CA SER A 324 9.52 6.52 7.99
C SER A 324 10.67 6.31 8.97
N SER A 325 10.37 5.89 10.21
CA SER A 325 11.34 5.72 11.28
C SER A 325 12.03 4.35 11.28
N GLY A 326 11.37 3.32 10.78
CA GLY A 326 11.88 1.94 10.82
C GLY A 326 12.85 1.60 9.69
N THR A 327 12.61 2.12 8.47
CA THR A 327 13.43 1.77 7.30
C THR A 327 13.96 3.01 6.56
N THR A 328 13.11 3.97 6.26
CA THR A 328 13.43 5.11 5.38
C THR A 328 14.52 6.00 5.96
N SER A 329 14.44 6.35 7.26
CA SER A 329 15.44 7.17 7.95
C SER A 329 16.84 6.55 7.98
N LYS A 330 16.93 5.22 7.86
CA LYS A 330 18.19 4.47 7.84
C LYS A 330 18.86 4.44 6.45
N GLN A 331 18.22 5.02 5.44
CA GLN A 331 18.65 4.94 4.06
C GLN A 331 18.91 6.31 3.40
N LEU A 332 18.37 7.42 3.94
CA LEU A 332 18.55 8.76 3.39
C LEU A 332 20.02 9.22 3.47
N LYS A 333 20.52 9.78 2.35
CA LYS A 333 21.85 10.42 2.27
C LYS A 333 21.87 11.90 2.68
N CYS A 334 20.70 12.55 2.68
CA CYS A 334 20.60 13.97 2.98
C CYS A 334 19.28 14.28 3.70
N GLU A 335 19.32 15.07 4.77
CA GLU A 335 18.14 15.43 5.54
C GLU A 335 17.10 16.19 4.70
N THR A 336 17.54 17.01 3.73
CA THR A 336 16.62 17.78 2.87
C THR A 336 15.77 16.93 1.94
N ASP A 337 16.16 15.68 1.67
CA ASP A 337 15.37 14.75 0.88
C ASP A 337 14.10 14.28 1.62
N ALA A 338 14.00 14.54 2.93
CA ALA A 338 12.83 14.20 3.73
C ALA A 338 11.54 14.91 3.24
N GLN A 339 11.62 16.10 2.63
CA GLN A 339 10.47 16.74 2.01
C GLN A 339 9.98 15.94 0.80
N PHE A 340 10.88 15.53 -0.09
CA PHE A 340 10.53 14.79 -1.29
C PHE A 340 10.00 13.39 -0.95
N ILE A 341 10.62 12.73 0.01
CA ILE A 341 10.28 11.35 0.36
C ILE A 341 9.07 11.31 1.29
N GLY A 342 9.08 11.96 2.45
CA GLY A 342 7.97 11.91 3.40
C GLY A 342 6.74 12.67 2.90
N TYR A 343 6.87 13.97 2.66
CA TYR A 343 5.73 14.79 2.21
C TYR A 343 5.28 14.42 0.79
N GLY A 344 6.23 14.25 -0.14
CA GLY A 344 5.92 13.97 -1.55
C GLY A 344 5.28 12.60 -1.78
N ALA A 345 5.76 11.53 -1.13
CA ALA A 345 5.18 10.21 -1.30
C ALA A 345 3.75 10.12 -0.74
N MET A 346 3.48 10.77 0.41
CA MET A 346 2.12 10.82 0.95
C MET A 346 1.14 11.56 0.04
N LEU A 347 1.58 12.67 -0.60
CA LEU A 347 0.73 13.34 -1.60
C LEU A 347 0.47 12.46 -2.82
N THR A 348 1.46 11.65 -3.23
CA THR A 348 1.31 10.70 -4.34
C THR A 348 0.31 9.60 -3.97
N GLU A 349 0.32 9.12 -2.73
CA GLU A 349 -0.66 8.17 -2.20
C GLU A 349 -2.05 8.80 -2.10
N GLY A 350 -2.16 10.03 -1.63
CA GLY A 350 -3.42 10.78 -1.62
C GLY A 350 -4.02 10.92 -3.03
N PHE A 351 -3.18 11.17 -4.03
CA PHE A 351 -3.63 11.21 -5.43
C PHE A 351 -4.11 9.85 -5.93
N LEU A 352 -3.43 8.76 -5.57
CA LEU A 352 -3.93 7.40 -5.83
C LEU A 352 -5.32 7.21 -5.20
N ALA A 353 -5.52 7.60 -3.95
CA ALA A 353 -6.82 7.49 -3.28
C ALA A 353 -7.93 8.30 -3.98
N VAL A 354 -7.61 9.49 -4.51
CA VAL A 354 -8.54 10.25 -5.37
C VAL A 354 -8.90 9.48 -6.63
N LEU A 355 -7.92 8.87 -7.32
CA LEU A 355 -8.18 8.07 -8.52
C LEU A 355 -8.99 6.81 -8.20
N VAL A 356 -8.81 6.21 -7.03
CA VAL A 356 -9.66 5.09 -6.56
C VAL A 356 -11.11 5.54 -6.39
N ILE A 357 -11.36 6.69 -5.76
CA ILE A 357 -12.71 7.25 -5.66
C ILE A 357 -13.30 7.41 -7.07
N LEU A 358 -12.58 8.07 -7.99
CA LEU A 358 -13.08 8.32 -9.35
C LEU A 358 -13.31 7.03 -10.15
N ALA A 359 -12.47 6.02 -9.98
CA ALA A 359 -12.67 4.70 -10.58
C ALA A 359 -13.97 4.04 -10.08
N CYS A 360 -14.23 4.11 -8.77
CA CYS A 360 -15.44 3.52 -8.18
C CYS A 360 -16.73 4.31 -8.52
N VAL A 361 -16.67 5.64 -8.60
CA VAL A 361 -17.88 6.47 -8.77
C VAL A 361 -18.17 6.88 -10.20
N ALA A 362 -17.20 6.79 -11.11
CA ALA A 362 -17.37 7.11 -12.52
C ALA A 362 -16.88 5.99 -13.43
N GLY A 363 -15.72 5.39 -13.13
CA GLY A 363 -15.17 4.30 -13.92
C GLY A 363 -16.06 3.07 -13.98
N LEU A 364 -16.71 2.69 -12.87
CA LEU A 364 -17.70 1.60 -12.85
C LEU A 364 -18.89 1.87 -13.75
N GLY A 365 -19.34 3.13 -13.85
CA GLY A 365 -20.45 3.52 -14.73
C GLY A 365 -20.19 3.25 -16.21
N LEU A 366 -18.93 3.07 -16.61
CA LEU A 366 -18.54 2.71 -17.97
C LEU A 366 -18.73 1.22 -18.29
N GLY A 367 -19.03 0.37 -17.28
CA GLY A 367 -19.35 -1.03 -17.43
C GLY A 367 -18.91 -1.87 -16.24
N ALA A 368 -19.85 -2.50 -15.55
CA ALA A 368 -19.59 -3.45 -14.48
C ALA A 368 -20.12 -4.84 -14.88
N ASN A 369 -19.30 -5.88 -14.67
CA ASN A 369 -19.71 -7.24 -14.99
C ASN A 369 -20.71 -7.74 -13.96
N SER A 370 -21.80 -8.36 -14.42
CA SER A 370 -22.79 -9.06 -13.61
C SER A 370 -23.08 -10.45 -14.18
N ALA A 371 -23.86 -11.26 -13.44
CA ALA A 371 -24.28 -12.57 -13.91
C ALA A 371 -25.17 -12.50 -15.17
N GLU A 372 -25.88 -11.39 -15.36
CA GLU A 372 -26.82 -11.16 -16.45
C GLU A 372 -26.22 -10.37 -17.62
N GLY A 373 -24.93 -10.00 -17.52
CA GLY A 373 -24.24 -9.22 -18.54
C GLY A 373 -23.53 -7.98 -17.98
N THR A 374 -23.20 -7.03 -18.84
CA THR A 374 -22.53 -5.79 -18.42
C THR A 374 -23.57 -4.71 -18.10
N LEU A 375 -23.51 -4.20 -16.87
CA LEU A 375 -24.33 -3.07 -16.40
C LEU A 375 -23.60 -1.74 -16.66
N PHE A 376 -24.36 -0.66 -16.87
CA PHE A 376 -23.84 0.67 -17.15
C PHE A 376 -24.49 1.72 -16.25
N GLY A 377 -23.85 2.89 -16.13
CA GLY A 377 -24.40 4.02 -15.41
C GLY A 377 -24.67 3.73 -13.92
N VAL A 378 -25.81 4.22 -13.43
CA VAL A 378 -26.22 4.08 -12.02
C VAL A 378 -26.41 2.63 -11.61
N GLU A 379 -26.92 1.77 -12.50
CA GLU A 379 -27.12 0.34 -12.23
C GLU A 379 -25.78 -0.37 -11.95
N ALA A 380 -24.74 -0.03 -12.70
CA ALA A 380 -23.40 -0.55 -12.46
C ALA A 380 -22.89 -0.18 -11.06
N PHE A 381 -23.11 1.05 -10.60
CA PHE A 381 -22.76 1.48 -9.25
C PHE A 381 -23.60 0.74 -8.19
N GLN A 382 -24.91 0.71 -8.35
CA GLN A 382 -25.81 0.04 -7.42
C GLN A 382 -25.52 -1.46 -7.27
N SER A 383 -25.10 -2.14 -8.34
CA SER A 383 -24.72 -3.57 -8.28
C SER A 383 -23.58 -3.86 -7.29
N ARG A 384 -22.73 -2.86 -6.97
CA ARG A 384 -21.59 -2.95 -6.04
C ARG A 384 -21.87 -2.29 -4.68
N TYR A 385 -22.72 -1.25 -4.64
CA TYR A 385 -22.91 -0.37 -3.49
C TYR A 385 -24.38 -0.29 -3.02
N SER A 386 -25.18 -1.32 -3.27
CA SER A 386 -26.57 -1.40 -2.80
C SER A 386 -26.69 -1.41 -1.28
N SER A 387 -25.72 -2.03 -0.57
CA SER A 387 -25.70 -2.11 0.89
C SER A 387 -24.29 -2.22 1.43
N TRP A 388 -24.13 -1.99 2.74
CA TRP A 388 -22.84 -2.19 3.42
C TRP A 388 -22.30 -3.63 3.28
N SER A 389 -23.18 -4.63 3.33
CA SER A 389 -22.79 -6.03 3.17
C SER A 389 -22.31 -6.33 1.75
N ALA A 390 -22.94 -5.76 0.73
CA ALA A 390 -22.52 -5.91 -0.66
C ALA A 390 -21.15 -5.27 -0.93
N ALA A 391 -20.93 -4.04 -0.44
CA ALA A 391 -19.69 -3.31 -0.61
C ALA A 391 -18.58 -3.77 0.35
N GLY A 392 -18.93 -4.34 1.50
CA GLY A 392 -18.00 -4.59 2.62
C GLY A 392 -17.02 -5.73 2.42
N GLY A 393 -17.29 -6.65 1.47
CA GLY A 393 -16.41 -7.78 1.17
C GLY A 393 -15.07 -7.32 0.57
N LEU A 394 -13.97 -8.03 0.90
CA LEU A 394 -12.64 -7.70 0.38
C LEU A 394 -12.58 -7.76 -1.14
N ALA A 395 -13.14 -8.84 -1.72
CA ALA A 395 -13.23 -9.04 -3.16
C ALA A 395 -14.07 -7.95 -3.86
N ALA A 396 -15.16 -7.48 -3.21
CA ALA A 396 -16.02 -6.42 -3.75
C ALA A 396 -15.27 -5.08 -3.84
N LYS A 397 -14.54 -4.69 -2.78
CA LYS A 397 -13.75 -3.44 -2.74
C LYS A 397 -12.65 -3.42 -3.78
N ILE A 398 -11.90 -4.52 -3.88
CA ILE A 398 -10.83 -4.68 -4.88
C ILE A 398 -11.44 -4.70 -6.28
N GLY A 399 -12.53 -5.44 -6.48
CA GLY A 399 -13.22 -5.56 -7.76
C GLY A 399 -13.73 -4.23 -8.27
N ALA A 400 -14.34 -3.40 -7.42
CA ALA A 400 -14.84 -2.09 -7.80
C ALA A 400 -13.72 -1.17 -8.34
N PHE A 401 -12.57 -1.14 -7.68
CA PHE A 401 -11.41 -0.39 -8.15
C PHE A 401 -10.81 -0.97 -9.43
N VAL A 402 -10.60 -2.29 -9.47
CA VAL A 402 -9.98 -2.95 -10.65
C VAL A 402 -10.86 -2.78 -11.88
N GLU A 403 -12.17 -3.03 -11.77
CA GLU A 403 -13.13 -2.87 -12.88
C GLU A 403 -13.23 -1.41 -13.34
N GLY A 404 -13.39 -0.47 -12.40
CA GLY A 404 -13.50 0.95 -12.72
C GLY A 404 -12.24 1.51 -13.38
N SER A 405 -11.06 1.15 -12.87
CA SER A 405 -9.78 1.56 -13.46
C SER A 405 -9.53 0.87 -14.81
N ALA A 406 -9.86 -0.42 -14.94
CA ALA A 406 -9.74 -1.12 -16.22
C ALA A 406 -10.63 -0.49 -17.30
N ASN A 407 -11.79 0.09 -16.94
CA ASN A 407 -12.65 0.80 -17.87
C ASN A 407 -11.99 2.08 -18.41
N PHE A 408 -11.20 2.78 -17.61
CA PHE A 408 -10.38 3.89 -18.12
C PHE A 408 -9.33 3.39 -19.11
N LEU A 409 -8.68 2.26 -18.85
CA LEU A 409 -7.71 1.68 -19.78
C LEU A 409 -8.39 1.20 -21.08
N LYS A 410 -9.59 0.63 -20.99
CA LYS A 410 -10.36 0.23 -22.18
C LYS A 410 -10.74 1.42 -23.06
N ALA A 411 -10.93 2.62 -22.49
CA ALA A 411 -11.16 3.82 -23.27
C ALA A 411 -9.98 4.17 -24.20
N LEU A 412 -8.76 3.74 -23.85
CA LEU A 412 -7.55 3.85 -24.70
C LEU A 412 -7.48 2.77 -25.81
N GLY A 413 -8.45 1.87 -25.90
CA GLY A 413 -8.41 0.71 -26.80
C GLY A 413 -7.60 -0.47 -26.26
N ILE A 414 -7.20 -0.45 -25.00
CA ILE A 414 -6.50 -1.57 -24.36
C ILE A 414 -7.46 -2.74 -24.16
N PRO A 415 -7.08 -3.99 -24.55
CA PRO A 415 -7.93 -5.17 -24.37
C PRO A 415 -8.36 -5.36 -22.91
N ALA A 416 -9.62 -5.75 -22.70
CA ALA A 416 -10.20 -5.90 -21.36
C ALA A 416 -9.43 -6.86 -20.45
N SER A 417 -8.98 -8.00 -20.99
CA SER A 417 -8.18 -9.00 -20.26
C SER A 417 -6.87 -8.40 -19.74
N PHE A 418 -6.14 -7.66 -20.59
CA PHE A 418 -4.90 -7.00 -20.19
C PHE A 418 -5.16 -5.88 -19.18
N ALA A 419 -6.20 -5.05 -19.38
CA ALA A 419 -6.54 -3.96 -18.47
C ALA A 419 -6.86 -4.47 -17.05
N VAL A 420 -7.67 -5.52 -16.94
CA VAL A 420 -8.01 -6.16 -15.66
C VAL A 420 -6.80 -6.83 -15.03
N ALA A 421 -6.00 -7.56 -15.82
CA ALA A 421 -4.78 -8.20 -15.34
C ALA A 421 -3.77 -7.17 -14.80
N LEU A 422 -3.55 -6.07 -15.53
CA LEU A 422 -2.66 -4.99 -15.11
C LEU A 422 -3.12 -4.37 -13.78
N MET A 423 -4.42 -4.11 -13.62
CA MET A 423 -4.94 -3.55 -12.37
C MET A 423 -4.94 -4.58 -11.24
N GLY A 424 -5.12 -5.86 -11.51
CA GLY A 424 -4.91 -6.94 -10.54
C GLY A 424 -3.47 -7.01 -10.04
N VAL A 425 -2.50 -6.97 -10.97
CA VAL A 425 -1.06 -6.90 -10.63
C VAL A 425 -0.74 -5.64 -9.83
N PHE A 426 -1.33 -4.50 -10.19
CA PHE A 426 -1.19 -3.24 -9.45
C PHE A 426 -1.55 -3.43 -7.97
N VAL A 427 -2.74 -3.96 -7.66
CA VAL A 427 -3.20 -4.17 -6.29
C VAL A 427 -2.33 -5.19 -5.55
N ALA A 428 -2.02 -6.33 -6.18
CA ALA A 428 -1.21 -7.39 -5.57
C ALA A 428 0.21 -6.92 -5.26
N SER A 429 0.82 -6.16 -6.17
CA SER A 429 2.19 -5.65 -6.01
C SER A 429 2.29 -4.60 -4.89
N PHE A 430 1.32 -3.69 -4.76
CA PHE A 430 1.27 -2.78 -3.60
C PHE A 430 1.14 -3.54 -2.29
N ALA A 431 0.20 -4.50 -2.23
CA ALA A 431 0.04 -5.32 -1.04
C ALA A 431 1.32 -6.06 -0.66
N ALA A 432 2.03 -6.61 -1.65
CA ALA A 432 3.20 -7.44 -1.43
C ALA A 432 4.41 -6.63 -0.92
N THR A 433 4.67 -5.43 -1.45
CA THR A 433 5.75 -4.56 -0.96
C THR A 433 5.49 -4.05 0.45
N THR A 434 4.25 -3.70 0.76
CA THR A 434 3.88 -3.32 2.14
C THR A 434 3.99 -4.52 3.09
N LEU A 435 3.62 -5.73 2.65
CA LEU A 435 3.71 -6.94 3.46
C LEU A 435 5.16 -7.24 3.87
N ASP A 436 6.12 -7.14 2.94
CA ASP A 436 7.54 -7.37 3.21
C ASP A 436 8.09 -6.37 4.22
N THR A 437 7.82 -5.08 3.98
CA THR A 437 8.27 -4.00 4.85
C THR A 437 7.62 -4.11 6.23
N ALA A 438 6.31 -4.39 6.31
CA ALA A 438 5.62 -4.59 7.58
C ALA A 438 6.20 -5.76 8.38
N CYS A 439 6.61 -6.86 7.72
CA CYS A 439 7.26 -7.98 8.38
C CYS A 439 8.61 -7.58 9.00
N ARG A 440 9.41 -6.78 8.30
CA ARG A 440 10.67 -6.24 8.82
C ARG A 440 10.44 -5.30 10.01
N LEU A 441 9.44 -4.41 9.90
CA LEU A 441 9.07 -3.50 10.99
C LEU A 441 8.56 -4.27 12.21
N GLN A 442 7.76 -5.30 12.00
CA GLN A 442 7.25 -6.16 13.08
C GLN A 442 8.40 -6.87 13.80
N ARG A 443 9.42 -7.34 13.06
CA ARG A 443 10.65 -7.88 13.64
C ARG A 443 11.31 -6.88 14.59
N TYR A 444 11.46 -5.61 14.18
CA TYR A 444 12.05 -4.59 15.05
C TYR A 444 11.22 -4.38 16.31
N VAL A 445 9.90 -4.24 16.16
CA VAL A 445 9.00 -4.06 17.30
C VAL A 445 9.08 -5.24 18.28
N VAL A 446 9.12 -6.48 17.78
CA VAL A 446 9.28 -7.68 18.63
C VAL A 446 10.64 -7.65 19.35
N GLN A 447 11.73 -7.33 18.64
CA GLN A 447 13.06 -7.26 19.23
C GLN A 447 13.16 -6.14 20.29
N GLU A 448 12.63 -4.94 20.03
CA GLU A 448 12.61 -3.81 20.96
C GLU A 448 11.75 -4.09 22.19
N LEU A 449 10.58 -4.71 22.01
CA LEU A 449 9.69 -5.12 23.10
C LEU A 449 10.36 -6.17 23.99
N ALA A 450 10.94 -7.21 23.39
CA ALA A 450 11.67 -8.24 24.09
C ALA A 450 12.87 -7.67 24.88
N ALA A 451 13.69 -6.82 24.24
CA ALA A 451 14.82 -6.15 24.86
C ALA A 451 14.42 -5.24 26.03
N THR A 452 13.22 -4.63 25.95
CA THR A 452 12.69 -3.76 27.02
C THR A 452 12.22 -4.58 28.24
N LEU A 453 11.71 -5.80 28.01
CA LEU A 453 11.18 -6.68 29.04
C LEU A 453 12.27 -7.58 29.67
N VAL A 454 13.34 -7.89 28.93
CA VAL A 454 14.47 -8.66 29.47
C VAL A 454 15.28 -7.80 30.42
N ASN A 455 15.38 -8.21 31.69
CA ASN A 455 16.24 -7.54 32.66
C ASN A 455 17.70 -7.98 32.46
N PRO A 456 18.66 -7.07 32.12
CA PRO A 456 20.05 -7.43 31.92
C PRO A 456 20.73 -8.05 33.14
N LYS A 457 20.24 -7.72 34.34
CA LYS A 457 20.80 -8.19 35.62
C LYS A 457 20.43 -9.62 36.01
N ASN A 458 19.37 -10.21 35.39
CA ASN A 458 18.90 -11.56 35.68
C ASN A 458 19.12 -12.55 34.52
N SER A 459 20.19 -12.40 33.76
CA SER A 459 20.41 -13.11 32.50
C SER A 459 21.04 -14.53 32.63
N SER A 460 21.17 -15.08 33.82
CA SER A 460 21.82 -16.40 34.03
C SER A 460 20.90 -17.60 33.88
N GLY A 461 19.58 -17.42 33.68
CA GLY A 461 18.60 -18.49 33.50
C GLY A 461 18.02 -18.59 32.08
N TRP A 462 17.34 -19.68 31.77
CA TRP A 462 16.56 -19.86 30.54
C TRP A 462 15.44 -18.81 30.48
N ASN A 463 15.51 -17.92 29.49
CA ASN A 463 14.53 -16.87 29.29
C ASN A 463 14.10 -16.83 27.80
N PRO A 464 12.86 -17.26 27.48
CA PRO A 464 12.37 -17.31 26.10
C PRO A 464 12.31 -15.94 25.43
N LEU A 465 12.12 -14.85 26.19
CA LEU A 465 12.14 -13.48 25.64
C LEU A 465 13.52 -13.10 25.07
N LYS A 466 14.60 -13.70 25.58
CA LYS A 466 15.95 -13.47 25.03
C LYS A 466 16.08 -14.01 23.60
N TRP A 467 15.35 -15.06 23.25
CA TRP A 467 15.34 -15.55 21.87
C TRP A 467 14.68 -14.56 20.90
N LEU A 468 13.67 -13.84 21.37
CA LEU A 468 12.98 -12.82 20.54
C LEU A 468 13.83 -11.55 20.28
N THR A 469 15.00 -11.41 20.90
CA THR A 469 15.97 -10.37 20.52
C THR A 469 16.76 -10.74 19.26
N ASN A 470 16.77 -12.01 18.86
CA ASN A 470 17.40 -12.47 17.63
C ASN A 470 16.49 -12.22 16.43
N ARG A 471 17.06 -11.75 15.29
CA ARG A 471 16.30 -11.40 14.09
C ARG A 471 15.51 -12.57 13.48
N TYR A 472 16.02 -13.79 13.55
CA TYR A 472 15.36 -14.96 12.96
C TYR A 472 14.16 -15.41 13.79
N THR A 473 14.33 -15.52 15.09
CA THR A 473 13.24 -15.96 16.00
C THR A 473 12.17 -14.86 16.15
N ALA A 474 12.55 -13.58 16.17
CA ALA A 474 11.60 -12.49 16.17
C ALA A 474 10.74 -12.47 14.89
N THR A 475 11.35 -12.68 13.72
CA THR A 475 10.62 -12.78 12.45
C THR A 475 9.70 -13.98 12.42
N LEU A 476 10.19 -15.16 12.84
CA LEU A 476 9.37 -16.37 12.89
C LEU A 476 8.16 -16.19 13.81
N PHE A 477 8.37 -15.61 14.99
CA PHE A 477 7.28 -15.31 15.93
C PHE A 477 6.25 -14.35 15.28
N ALA A 478 6.71 -13.28 14.63
CA ALA A 478 5.85 -12.30 13.96
C ALA A 478 4.94 -12.95 12.90
N ILE A 479 5.50 -13.79 12.03
CA ILE A 479 4.71 -14.43 10.96
C ILE A 479 3.77 -15.51 11.49
N LEU A 480 4.16 -16.25 12.52
CA LEU A 480 3.28 -17.26 13.14
C LEU A 480 2.06 -16.61 13.80
N VAL A 481 2.25 -15.52 14.54
CA VAL A 481 1.14 -14.78 15.15
C VAL A 481 0.24 -14.17 14.08
N ALA A 482 0.82 -13.59 13.04
CA ALA A 482 0.05 -13.04 11.93
C ALA A 482 -0.76 -14.12 11.18
N TYR A 483 -0.17 -15.29 10.93
CA TYR A 483 -0.88 -16.41 10.31
C TYR A 483 -2.00 -16.94 11.20
N PHE A 484 -1.76 -17.06 12.51
CA PHE A 484 -2.80 -17.44 13.45
C PHE A 484 -4.00 -16.48 13.41
N ILE A 485 -3.75 -15.17 13.40
CA ILE A 485 -4.80 -14.15 13.24
C ILE A 485 -5.49 -14.27 11.88
N ALA A 486 -4.74 -14.43 10.79
CA ALA A 486 -5.33 -14.59 9.46
C ALA A 486 -6.29 -15.78 9.39
N ARG A 487 -5.99 -16.86 10.11
CA ARG A 487 -6.77 -18.11 10.13
C ARG A 487 -8.06 -18.01 10.95
N LEU A 488 -8.23 -17.03 11.81
CA LEU A 488 -9.42 -16.95 12.68
C LEU A 488 -10.72 -17.05 11.86
N PRO A 489 -11.73 -17.78 12.39
CA PRO A 489 -13.00 -17.95 11.70
C PRO A 489 -13.85 -16.68 11.74
N GLY A 490 -14.70 -16.51 10.72
CA GLY A 490 -15.78 -15.54 10.72
C GLY A 490 -16.97 -15.98 11.56
N ALA A 491 -17.98 -15.14 11.64
CA ALA A 491 -19.25 -15.45 12.30
C ALA A 491 -19.99 -16.67 11.66
N ASP A 492 -19.70 -16.94 10.40
CA ASP A 492 -20.19 -18.08 9.62
C ASP A 492 -19.34 -19.36 9.80
N GLY A 493 -18.36 -19.35 10.67
CA GLY A 493 -17.42 -20.45 10.91
C GLY A 493 -16.38 -20.64 9.80
N THR A 494 -16.39 -19.86 8.72
CA THR A 494 -15.38 -19.98 7.65
C THR A 494 -14.05 -19.44 8.11
N LEU A 495 -12.98 -20.22 7.91
CA LEU A 495 -11.61 -19.80 8.23
C LEU A 495 -11.12 -18.70 7.27
N GLY A 496 -10.13 -17.92 7.71
CA GLY A 496 -9.51 -16.88 6.88
C GLY A 496 -10.22 -15.52 6.94
N LYS A 497 -10.99 -15.26 7.99
CA LYS A 497 -11.73 -14.00 8.18
C LYS A 497 -11.10 -13.07 9.22
N GLY A 498 -10.14 -13.54 10.00
CA GLY A 498 -9.59 -12.79 11.13
C GLY A 498 -9.01 -11.42 10.73
N GLY A 499 -8.30 -11.35 9.61
CA GLY A 499 -7.80 -10.08 9.10
C GLY A 499 -8.91 -9.08 8.77
N THR A 500 -9.97 -9.51 8.10
CA THR A 500 -11.10 -8.63 7.72
C THR A 500 -11.93 -8.19 8.92
N ILE A 501 -12.09 -9.05 9.93
CA ILE A 501 -12.78 -8.71 11.20
C ILE A 501 -12.01 -7.62 11.95
N LEU A 502 -10.67 -7.69 11.94
CA LEU A 502 -9.82 -6.74 12.65
C LEU A 502 -9.49 -5.47 11.83
N TRP A 503 -9.94 -5.36 10.57
CA TRP A 503 -9.70 -4.20 9.73
C TRP A 503 -10.15 -2.85 10.33
N PRO A 504 -11.35 -2.74 10.93
CA PRO A 504 -11.76 -1.49 11.58
C PRO A 504 -10.86 -1.11 12.77
N LEU A 505 -10.39 -2.11 13.52
CA LEU A 505 -9.43 -1.89 14.62
C LEU A 505 -8.10 -1.36 14.08
N PHE A 506 -7.59 -1.91 12.96
CA PHE A 506 -6.40 -1.38 12.31
C PHE A 506 -6.59 0.08 11.89
N GLY A 507 -7.74 0.42 11.27
CA GLY A 507 -8.03 1.80 10.88
C GLY A 507 -8.06 2.76 12.08
N ALA A 508 -8.64 2.34 13.21
CA ALA A 508 -8.67 3.13 14.44
C ALA A 508 -7.27 3.31 15.05
N ILE A 509 -6.48 2.22 15.15
CA ILE A 509 -5.09 2.27 15.66
C ILE A 509 -4.23 3.14 14.73
N ASN A 510 -4.44 3.03 13.43
CA ASN A 510 -3.70 3.79 12.43
C ASN A 510 -3.91 5.31 12.55
N GLN A 511 -5.07 5.73 13.05
CA GLN A 511 -5.34 7.14 13.37
C GLN A 511 -4.84 7.54 14.75
N LEU A 512 -4.74 6.60 15.69
CA LEU A 512 -4.21 6.86 17.03
C LEU A 512 -2.69 7.15 17.00
N LEU A 513 -1.97 6.48 16.10
CA LEU A 513 -0.52 6.65 15.88
C LEU A 513 -0.21 7.94 15.15
#